data_59658d5087ad17334dfb202684a7521c
#
_entry.id   59658d5087ad17334dfb202684a7521c
#
_cell.length_a   1.000
_cell.length_b   1.000
_cell.length_c   1.000
_cell.angle_alpha   90.00
_cell.angle_beta   90.00
_cell.angle_gamma   90.00
#
_symmetry.space_group_name_H-M   'P 1'
#
loop_
_entity.id
_entity.type
_entity.pdbx_description
1 polymer ?
#
loop_
_entity_poly.entity_id
_entity_poly.type
_entity_poly.pdbx_seq_one_letter_code
_entity_poly.pdbx_strand_id
1 'polypeptide(L)'
;MSESGAQQVLARTEARRCLTDIEPRLFPGNGGPDHGEVVEVCGPERTGKTELLYHLLCRCVLPKSAGGLEVDVMFVDTDYSLDMFRLVSIIDSRLTRALSPSAGSDEEVLRSCLSRLLVVHCSSSSQLLLTLHFLENSFSSRPGLALLLIDSISAFYWLDRCEGGASFSKQEEKLSKCSELLGRLLRDYRITVFATCHAIRRIHSGLSSSSFSSSDSDRPYLCRSWQHLVTHRLLCSRQASTAGGSKEQRMRQIFTVHCSSSTGTKAHRISSFHVTDGGVDFT
;
A
#
# COMPACT_ATOMS: atom_id res chain seq x y z
N MET A 1 -18.05 -27.49 13.07
CA MET A 1 -16.58 -27.22 13.08
C MET A 1 -16.01 -27.87 14.33
N SER A 2 -15.01 -28.73 14.19
CA SER A 2 -14.39 -29.39 15.36
C SER A 2 -13.58 -28.34 16.15
N GLU A 3 -13.54 -28.49 17.48
CA GLU A 3 -12.76 -27.63 18.40
C GLU A 3 -11.29 -27.48 17.95
N SER A 4 -10.72 -28.52 17.36
CA SER A 4 -9.37 -28.54 16.76
C SER A 4 -9.22 -27.53 15.59
N GLY A 5 -10.26 -27.34 14.76
CA GLY A 5 -10.23 -26.40 13.66
C GLY A 5 -10.25 -24.94 14.13
N ALA A 6 -11.05 -24.64 15.15
CA ALA A 6 -11.13 -23.31 15.74
C ALA A 6 -9.82 -22.92 16.45
N GLN A 7 -9.21 -23.85 17.19
CA GLN A 7 -7.90 -23.63 17.82
C GLN A 7 -6.77 -23.43 16.80
N GLN A 8 -6.78 -24.16 15.68
CA GLN A 8 -5.80 -23.94 14.61
C GLN A 8 -5.97 -22.58 13.92
N VAL A 9 -7.20 -22.12 13.71
CA VAL A 9 -7.47 -20.79 13.15
C VAL A 9 -7.02 -19.70 14.12
N LEU A 10 -7.31 -19.84 15.42
CA LEU A 10 -6.85 -18.90 16.45
C LEU A 10 -5.32 -18.84 16.51
N ALA A 11 -4.64 -19.99 16.58
CA ALA A 11 -3.18 -20.05 16.63
C ALA A 11 -2.53 -19.45 15.37
N ARG A 12 -3.13 -19.62 14.18
CA ARG A 12 -2.67 -18.98 12.94
C ARG A 12 -2.90 -17.45 12.96
N THR A 13 -3.98 -17.00 13.57
CA THR A 13 -4.29 -15.57 13.69
C THR A 13 -3.37 -14.89 14.69
N GLU A 14 -3.06 -15.54 15.81
CA GLU A 14 -2.13 -15.04 16.83
C GLU A 14 -0.67 -15.05 16.35
N ALA A 15 -0.30 -15.98 15.44
CA ALA A 15 1.03 -16.04 14.87
C ALA A 15 1.34 -14.89 13.89
N ARG A 16 0.32 -14.15 13.41
CA ARG A 16 0.53 -13.01 12.51
C ARG A 16 1.11 -11.83 13.27
N ARG A 17 2.21 -11.33 12.75
CA ARG A 17 2.91 -10.20 13.38
C ARG A 17 2.12 -8.91 13.17
N CYS A 18 2.00 -8.13 14.24
CA CYS A 18 1.40 -6.81 14.21
C CYS A 18 2.25 -5.85 13.35
N LEU A 19 1.59 -5.05 12.52
CA LEU A 19 2.23 -4.05 11.66
C LEU A 19 2.11 -2.62 12.22
N THR A 20 1.74 -2.45 13.50
CA THR A 20 1.62 -1.13 14.14
C THR A 20 2.92 -0.32 14.05
N ASP A 21 4.08 -0.98 14.06
CA ASP A 21 5.39 -0.34 13.94
C ASP A 21 5.92 -0.27 12.51
N ILE A 22 5.08 -0.53 11.49
CA ILE A 22 5.52 -0.53 10.10
C ILE A 22 6.11 0.82 9.69
N GLU A 23 5.44 1.92 10.02
CA GLU A 23 5.92 3.28 9.82
C GLU A 23 5.15 4.28 10.70
N PRO A 24 5.57 4.49 11.95
CA PRO A 24 4.86 5.37 12.89
C PRO A 24 4.74 6.83 12.42
N ARG A 25 5.63 7.27 11.52
CA ARG A 25 5.60 8.64 10.97
C ARG A 25 4.43 8.89 10.04
N LEU A 26 3.81 7.85 9.48
CA LEU A 26 2.66 7.99 8.58
C LEU A 26 1.33 8.09 9.32
N PHE A 27 1.23 7.53 10.53
CA PHE A 27 -0.04 7.37 11.22
C PHE A 27 -0.16 8.26 12.45
N PRO A 28 -1.37 8.78 12.78
CA PRO A 28 -1.60 9.50 14.02
C PRO A 28 -1.46 8.56 15.24
N GLY A 29 -1.02 9.09 16.38
CA GLY A 29 -0.97 8.34 17.63
C GLY A 29 0.23 7.39 17.78
N ASN A 30 1.25 7.51 16.92
CA ASN A 30 2.47 6.69 16.93
C ASN A 30 2.26 5.19 16.68
N GLY A 31 1.14 4.80 16.06
CA GLY A 31 0.86 3.42 15.67
C GLY A 31 0.52 3.33 14.19
N GLY A 32 0.84 2.20 13.57
CA GLY A 32 0.40 1.85 12.22
C GLY A 32 -1.01 1.23 12.23
N PRO A 33 -1.43 0.67 11.09
CA PRO A 33 -2.72 0.02 11.00
C PRO A 33 -2.76 -1.25 11.85
N ASP A 34 -3.92 -1.51 12.43
CA ASP A 34 -4.20 -2.76 13.13
C ASP A 34 -4.44 -3.92 12.14
N HIS A 35 -4.50 -5.12 12.70
CA HIS A 35 -4.85 -6.31 11.94
C HIS A 35 -6.25 -6.19 11.31
N GLY A 36 -6.35 -6.51 10.04
CA GLY A 36 -7.61 -6.47 9.30
C GLY A 36 -7.96 -5.09 8.76
N GLU A 37 -7.06 -4.13 8.82
CA GLU A 37 -7.27 -2.77 8.31
C GLU A 37 -6.78 -2.59 6.88
N VAL A 38 -7.37 -1.61 6.19
CA VAL A 38 -7.06 -1.23 4.82
C VAL A 38 -6.60 0.22 4.77
N VAL A 39 -5.40 0.40 4.22
CA VAL A 39 -4.80 1.71 4.00
C VAL A 39 -4.81 2.02 2.50
N GLU A 40 -5.54 3.04 2.10
CA GLU A 40 -5.53 3.56 0.73
C GLU A 40 -4.48 4.65 0.58
N VAL A 41 -3.55 4.45 -0.35
CA VAL A 41 -2.52 5.44 -0.71
C VAL A 41 -2.95 6.12 -2.02
N CYS A 42 -3.50 7.32 -1.92
CA CYS A 42 -4.09 8.02 -3.05
C CYS A 42 -3.34 9.32 -3.38
N GLY A 43 -3.51 9.79 -4.60
CA GLY A 43 -2.92 11.04 -5.08
C GLY A 43 -2.64 11.03 -6.58
N PRO A 44 -2.32 12.20 -7.14
CA PRO A 44 -1.96 12.33 -8.54
C PRO A 44 -0.77 11.44 -8.95
N GLU A 45 -0.52 11.36 -10.24
CA GLU A 45 0.69 10.70 -10.74
C GLU A 45 1.96 11.38 -10.22
N ARG A 46 3.03 10.59 -10.08
CA ARG A 46 4.36 11.07 -9.65
C ARG A 46 4.37 11.73 -8.27
N THR A 47 3.53 11.29 -7.36
CA THR A 47 3.51 11.74 -5.96
C THR A 47 4.21 10.78 -4.99
N GLY A 48 4.96 9.81 -5.51
CA GLY A 48 5.77 8.89 -4.69
C GLY A 48 5.02 7.71 -4.09
N LYS A 49 3.80 7.39 -4.55
CA LYS A 49 2.98 6.28 -4.02
C LYS A 49 3.71 4.93 -4.06
N THR A 50 4.23 4.54 -5.22
CA THR A 50 4.98 3.27 -5.40
C THR A 50 6.26 3.24 -4.55
N GLU A 51 7.01 4.35 -4.48
CA GLU A 51 8.19 4.45 -3.60
C GLU A 51 7.81 4.27 -2.11
N LEU A 52 6.65 4.81 -1.72
CA LEU A 52 6.13 4.60 -0.37
C LEU A 52 5.77 3.12 -0.13
N LEU A 53 5.18 2.42 -1.11
CA LEU A 53 4.96 0.97 -1.01
C LEU A 53 6.28 0.20 -0.91
N TYR A 54 7.31 0.56 -1.68
CA TYR A 54 8.64 -0.05 -1.55
C TYR A 54 9.23 0.18 -0.16
N HIS A 55 9.04 1.37 0.40
CA HIS A 55 9.48 1.66 1.76
C HIS A 55 8.82 0.72 2.77
N LEU A 56 7.49 0.56 2.72
CA LEU A 56 6.73 -0.31 3.62
C LEU A 56 7.10 -1.78 3.41
N LEU A 57 7.26 -2.21 2.14
CA LEU A 57 7.73 -3.56 1.80
C LEU A 57 9.09 -3.84 2.42
N CYS A 58 10.07 -2.94 2.23
CA CYS A 58 11.40 -3.09 2.81
C CYS A 58 11.35 -3.17 4.34
N ARG A 59 10.51 -2.34 4.99
CA ARG A 59 10.31 -2.41 6.45
C ARG A 59 9.80 -3.78 6.90
N CYS A 60 9.00 -4.45 6.09
CA CYS A 60 8.47 -5.77 6.39
C CYS A 60 9.50 -6.88 6.18
N VAL A 61 10.18 -6.91 5.03
CA VAL A 61 11.05 -8.04 4.66
C VAL A 61 12.43 -8.01 5.32
N LEU A 62 12.90 -6.83 5.74
CA LEU A 62 14.19 -6.68 6.41
C LEU A 62 14.22 -7.43 7.75
N PRO A 63 15.39 -7.97 8.14
CA PRO A 63 15.56 -8.60 9.45
C PRO A 63 15.44 -7.57 10.58
N LYS A 64 15.09 -8.03 11.77
CA LYS A 64 14.98 -7.18 12.96
C LYS A 64 16.30 -6.48 13.30
N SER A 65 17.44 -7.13 13.05
CA SER A 65 18.77 -6.56 13.21
C SER A 65 19.02 -5.33 12.35
N ALA A 66 18.33 -5.24 11.19
CA ALA A 66 18.35 -4.08 10.30
C ALA A 66 17.13 -3.16 10.49
N GLY A 67 16.42 -3.27 11.60
CA GLY A 67 15.24 -2.46 11.93
C GLY A 67 13.97 -2.86 11.17
N GLY A 68 13.91 -4.05 10.56
CA GLY A 68 12.74 -4.59 9.89
C GLY A 68 11.79 -5.37 10.82
N LEU A 69 10.67 -5.81 10.26
CA LEU A 69 9.66 -6.59 10.98
C LEU A 69 9.78 -8.10 10.75
N GLU A 70 10.51 -8.50 9.70
CA GLU A 70 10.75 -9.91 9.36
C GLU A 70 9.46 -10.69 9.08
N VAL A 71 8.57 -10.10 8.28
CA VAL A 71 7.28 -10.68 7.88
C VAL A 71 7.23 -10.88 6.37
N ASP A 72 6.39 -11.84 5.93
CA ASP A 72 6.15 -12.09 4.52
C ASP A 72 5.18 -11.05 3.95
N VAL A 73 5.42 -10.67 2.70
CA VAL A 73 4.65 -9.68 1.95
C VAL A 73 4.19 -10.27 0.63
N MET A 74 2.93 -10.07 0.29
CA MET A 74 2.40 -10.30 -1.05
C MET A 74 2.26 -8.97 -1.76
N PHE A 75 2.86 -8.85 -2.95
CA PHE A 75 2.73 -7.70 -3.83
C PHE A 75 1.92 -8.08 -5.07
N VAL A 76 0.77 -7.47 -5.23
CA VAL A 76 -0.08 -7.61 -6.43
C VAL A 76 0.16 -6.40 -7.32
N ASP A 77 0.87 -6.62 -8.42
CA ASP A 77 1.20 -5.61 -9.42
C ASP A 77 0.18 -5.63 -10.56
N THR A 78 -0.62 -4.58 -10.64
CA THR A 78 -1.69 -4.43 -11.64
C THR A 78 -1.33 -3.41 -12.71
N ASP A 79 -0.38 -2.53 -12.43
CA ASP A 79 0.08 -1.47 -13.34
C ASP A 79 1.41 -1.82 -14.01
N TYR A 80 1.98 -3.01 -13.70
CA TYR A 80 3.33 -3.43 -14.14
C TYR A 80 4.40 -2.40 -13.76
N SER A 81 4.25 -1.80 -12.57
CA SER A 81 5.12 -0.73 -12.06
C SER A 81 6.20 -1.23 -11.11
N LEU A 82 6.19 -2.53 -10.75
CA LEU A 82 7.18 -3.10 -9.85
C LEU A 82 8.55 -3.20 -10.51
N ASP A 83 9.47 -2.36 -10.08
CA ASP A 83 10.87 -2.40 -10.46
C ASP A 83 11.68 -3.20 -9.42
N MET A 84 11.98 -4.46 -9.76
CA MET A 84 12.74 -5.36 -8.90
C MET A 84 14.17 -4.89 -8.68
N PHE A 85 14.81 -4.26 -9.68
CA PHE A 85 16.17 -3.73 -9.51
C PHE A 85 16.20 -2.58 -8.51
N ARG A 86 15.21 -1.68 -8.62
CA ARG A 86 15.02 -0.58 -7.67
C ARG A 86 14.79 -1.12 -6.25
N LEU A 87 13.91 -2.12 -6.10
CA LEU A 87 13.62 -2.72 -4.81
C LEU A 87 14.85 -3.37 -4.18
N VAL A 88 15.58 -4.18 -4.95
CA VAL A 88 16.84 -4.82 -4.50
C VAL A 88 17.85 -3.76 -4.06
N SER A 89 18.03 -2.70 -4.85
CA SER A 89 18.94 -1.59 -4.52
C SER A 89 18.57 -0.92 -3.19
N ILE A 90 17.27 -0.72 -2.92
CA ILE A 90 16.80 -0.15 -1.64
C ILE A 90 17.10 -1.09 -0.48
N ILE A 91 16.81 -2.39 -0.62
CA ILE A 91 17.06 -3.39 0.43
C ILE A 91 18.56 -3.47 0.73
N ASP A 92 19.39 -3.59 -0.30
CA ASP A 92 20.86 -3.66 -0.18
C ASP A 92 21.43 -2.42 0.52
N SER A 93 21.04 -1.23 0.08
CA SER A 93 21.43 0.04 0.72
C SER A 93 21.05 0.11 2.21
N ARG A 94 19.91 -0.43 2.58
CA ARG A 94 19.45 -0.45 3.99
C ARG A 94 20.19 -1.49 4.81
N LEU A 95 20.48 -2.66 4.26
CA LEU A 95 21.29 -3.70 4.89
C LEU A 95 22.71 -3.18 5.16
N THR A 96 23.36 -2.62 4.14
CA THR A 96 24.71 -2.04 4.25
C THR A 96 24.78 -0.93 5.30
N ARG A 97 23.73 -0.12 5.43
CA ARG A 97 23.67 0.95 6.44
C ARG A 97 23.49 0.42 7.86
N ALA A 98 22.76 -0.69 8.02
CA ALA A 98 22.37 -1.23 9.33
C ALA A 98 23.33 -2.29 9.86
N LEU A 99 23.99 -3.04 9.00
CA LEU A 99 24.88 -4.13 9.36
C LEU A 99 26.33 -3.69 9.18
N SER A 100 27.19 -4.05 10.15
CA SER A 100 28.63 -3.80 10.04
C SER A 100 29.26 -4.71 8.96
N PRO A 101 30.30 -4.26 8.24
CA PRO A 101 30.93 -4.99 7.12
C PRO A 101 31.53 -6.37 7.47
N SER A 102 31.50 -6.79 8.73
CA SER A 102 32.05 -8.06 9.21
C SER A 102 31.05 -9.22 9.30
N ALA A 103 29.78 -8.98 9.02
CA ALA A 103 28.75 -10.04 9.02
C ALA A 103 28.80 -10.73 7.65
N GLY A 104 29.36 -11.93 7.60
CA GLY A 104 29.49 -12.73 6.38
C GLY A 104 28.23 -12.80 5.55
N SER A 105 28.43 -12.68 4.23
CA SER A 105 27.46 -12.86 3.17
C SER A 105 26.24 -11.94 3.20
N ASP A 106 26.45 -10.66 2.90
CA ASP A 106 25.35 -9.70 2.60
C ASP A 106 24.35 -10.27 1.57
N GLU A 107 24.83 -11.12 0.65
CA GLU A 107 24.01 -11.80 -0.35
C GLU A 107 23.03 -12.82 0.25
N GLU A 108 23.41 -13.55 1.29
CA GLU A 108 22.54 -14.53 1.94
C GLU A 108 21.39 -13.83 2.70
N VAL A 109 21.72 -12.72 3.37
CA VAL A 109 20.73 -11.89 4.06
C VAL A 109 19.77 -11.26 3.05
N LEU A 110 20.29 -10.72 1.93
CA LEU A 110 19.48 -10.19 0.84
C LEU A 110 18.55 -11.25 0.25
N ARG A 111 19.06 -12.44 -0.01
CA ARG A 111 18.28 -13.57 -0.50
C ARG A 111 17.18 -13.97 0.49
N SER A 112 17.49 -13.97 1.77
CA SER A 112 16.51 -14.19 2.84
C SER A 112 15.40 -13.12 2.87
N CYS A 113 15.74 -11.85 2.68
CA CYS A 113 14.75 -10.77 2.55
C CYS A 113 13.83 -10.99 1.34
N LEU A 114 14.40 -11.30 0.18
CA LEU A 114 13.64 -11.54 -1.06
C LEU A 114 12.77 -12.79 -0.99
N SER A 115 13.14 -13.81 -0.21
CA SER A 115 12.32 -15.02 -0.02
C SER A 115 11.01 -14.74 0.73
N ARG A 116 10.91 -13.61 1.44
CA ARG A 116 9.69 -13.14 2.11
C ARG A 116 8.76 -12.37 1.19
N LEU A 117 9.19 -12.07 -0.03
CA LEU A 117 8.38 -11.36 -1.02
C LEU A 117 7.75 -12.34 -2.01
N LEU A 118 6.44 -12.26 -2.13
CA LEU A 118 5.65 -12.94 -3.15
C LEU A 118 5.10 -11.89 -4.10
N VAL A 119 5.30 -12.07 -5.41
CA VAL A 119 4.82 -11.14 -6.43
C VAL A 119 3.84 -11.85 -7.36
N VAL A 120 2.73 -11.18 -7.64
CA VAL A 120 1.72 -11.63 -8.60
C VAL A 120 1.36 -10.48 -9.52
N HIS A 121 1.41 -10.71 -10.83
CA HIS A 121 0.96 -9.75 -11.82
C HIS A 121 -0.48 -10.01 -12.22
N CYS A 122 -1.29 -8.96 -12.34
CA CYS A 122 -2.66 -9.03 -12.80
C CYS A 122 -2.86 -8.03 -13.96
N SER A 123 -3.36 -8.50 -15.09
CA SER A 123 -3.60 -7.70 -16.30
C SER A 123 -5.07 -7.29 -16.50
N SER A 124 -5.95 -7.71 -15.60
CA SER A 124 -7.38 -7.36 -15.63
C SER A 124 -8.01 -7.48 -14.24
N SER A 125 -9.16 -6.83 -14.05
CA SER A 125 -9.96 -6.95 -12.83
C SER A 125 -10.46 -8.37 -12.59
N SER A 126 -10.76 -9.13 -13.66
CA SER A 126 -11.12 -10.54 -13.55
C SER A 126 -9.96 -11.40 -13.05
N GLN A 127 -8.75 -11.12 -13.54
CA GLN A 127 -7.54 -11.81 -13.05
C GLN A 127 -7.24 -11.43 -11.60
N LEU A 128 -7.41 -10.15 -11.23
CA LEU A 128 -7.29 -9.71 -9.84
C LEU A 128 -8.26 -10.46 -8.93
N LEU A 129 -9.54 -10.59 -9.34
CA LEU A 129 -10.56 -11.34 -8.59
C LEU A 129 -10.15 -12.80 -8.40
N LEU A 130 -9.70 -13.48 -9.46
CA LEU A 130 -9.21 -14.85 -9.40
C LEU A 130 -7.98 -14.97 -8.47
N THR A 131 -7.03 -14.04 -8.58
CA THR A 131 -5.85 -13.99 -7.71
C THR A 131 -6.28 -13.91 -6.25
N LEU A 132 -7.19 -13.01 -5.90
CA LEU A 132 -7.68 -12.87 -4.53
C LEU A 132 -8.34 -14.17 -4.01
N HIS A 133 -9.03 -14.93 -4.85
CA HIS A 133 -9.54 -16.26 -4.48
C HIS A 133 -8.41 -17.25 -4.16
N PHE A 134 -7.35 -17.26 -4.95
CA PHE A 134 -6.21 -18.15 -4.71
C PHE A 134 -5.34 -17.72 -3.52
N LEU A 135 -5.37 -16.44 -3.14
CA LEU A 135 -4.64 -15.95 -1.98
C LEU A 135 -5.07 -16.60 -0.67
N GLU A 136 -6.31 -17.08 -0.58
CA GLU A 136 -6.79 -17.83 0.59
C GLU A 136 -5.88 -19.01 0.93
N ASN A 137 -5.44 -19.77 -0.08
CA ASN A 137 -4.49 -20.85 0.10
C ASN A 137 -3.12 -20.37 0.58
N SER A 138 -2.65 -19.24 0.06
CA SER A 138 -1.39 -18.64 0.47
C SER A 138 -1.42 -18.17 1.92
N PHE A 139 -2.50 -17.51 2.35
CA PHE A 139 -2.69 -17.08 3.73
C PHE A 139 -2.85 -18.25 4.71
N SER A 140 -3.44 -19.35 4.24
CA SER A 140 -3.59 -20.57 5.05
C SER A 140 -2.26 -21.32 5.23
N SER A 141 -1.42 -21.35 4.19
CA SER A 141 -0.15 -22.09 4.19
C SER A 141 1.01 -21.30 4.78
N ARG A 142 0.95 -19.95 4.77
CA ARG A 142 2.02 -19.07 5.22
C ARG A 142 1.53 -18.14 6.35
N PRO A 143 1.62 -18.56 7.62
CA PRO A 143 1.18 -17.73 8.75
C PRO A 143 2.01 -16.45 8.92
N GLY A 144 3.24 -16.38 8.38
CA GLY A 144 4.07 -15.19 8.35
C GLY A 144 3.61 -14.12 7.36
N LEU A 145 2.69 -14.44 6.43
CA LEU A 145 2.16 -13.52 5.44
C LEU A 145 1.18 -12.54 6.09
N ALA A 146 1.65 -11.35 6.45
CA ALA A 146 0.91 -10.36 7.21
C ALA A 146 0.44 -9.15 6.37
N LEU A 147 1.11 -8.88 5.26
CA LEU A 147 0.89 -7.68 4.44
C LEU A 147 0.54 -8.04 2.99
N LEU A 148 -0.54 -7.44 2.50
CA LEU A 148 -0.91 -7.44 1.08
C LEU A 148 -0.75 -6.01 0.53
N LEU A 149 0.10 -5.85 -0.47
CA LEU A 149 0.28 -4.63 -1.24
C LEU A 149 -0.40 -4.77 -2.60
N ILE A 150 -1.17 -3.76 -3.03
CA ILE A 150 -1.82 -3.74 -4.35
C ILE A 150 -1.43 -2.43 -5.05
N ASP A 151 -0.72 -2.50 -6.14
CA ASP A 151 -0.33 -1.34 -6.95
C ASP A 151 -0.83 -1.50 -8.39
N SER A 152 -2.01 -0.96 -8.74
CA SER A 152 -2.99 -0.20 -7.96
C SER A 152 -4.38 -0.87 -7.97
N ILE A 153 -5.20 -0.61 -6.96
CA ILE A 153 -6.59 -1.11 -6.94
C ILE A 153 -7.47 -0.45 -8.02
N SER A 154 -7.04 0.68 -8.55
CA SER A 154 -7.76 1.45 -9.56
C SER A 154 -7.28 1.22 -10.99
N ALA A 155 -6.32 0.30 -11.23
CA ALA A 155 -5.70 0.08 -12.54
C ALA A 155 -6.74 -0.17 -13.67
N PHE A 156 -7.75 -0.95 -13.36
CA PHE A 156 -8.76 -1.37 -14.36
C PHE A 156 -10.04 -0.51 -14.36
N TYR A 157 -10.08 0.56 -13.56
CA TYR A 157 -11.29 1.37 -13.37
C TYR A 157 -11.90 1.85 -14.70
N TRP A 158 -11.08 2.41 -15.59
CA TRP A 158 -11.58 2.93 -16.86
C TRP A 158 -11.98 1.83 -17.83
N LEU A 159 -11.29 0.69 -17.85
CA LEU A 159 -11.61 -0.46 -18.68
C LEU A 159 -12.95 -1.06 -18.27
N ASP A 160 -13.14 -1.34 -16.99
CA ASP A 160 -14.40 -1.88 -16.45
C ASP A 160 -15.57 -0.92 -16.68
N ARG A 161 -15.32 0.37 -16.56
CA ARG A 161 -16.31 1.39 -16.82
C ARG A 161 -16.73 1.43 -18.28
N CYS A 162 -15.82 1.29 -19.22
CA CYS A 162 -16.13 1.20 -20.65
C CYS A 162 -16.93 -0.08 -20.97
N GLU A 163 -16.54 -1.22 -20.39
CA GLU A 163 -17.25 -2.51 -20.58
C GLU A 163 -18.66 -2.49 -19.99
N GLY A 164 -18.88 -1.80 -18.87
CA GLY A 164 -20.17 -1.69 -18.18
C GLY A 164 -21.23 -0.88 -18.95
N GLY A 165 -20.84 -0.16 -20.00
CA GLY A 165 -21.73 0.66 -20.83
C GLY A 165 -22.47 1.72 -20.00
N ALA A 166 -23.79 1.86 -20.18
CA ALA A 166 -24.61 2.85 -19.46
C ALA A 166 -24.96 2.46 -18.02
N SER A 167 -24.68 1.22 -17.58
CA SER A 167 -25.06 0.72 -16.26
C SER A 167 -23.97 0.94 -15.24
N PHE A 168 -24.16 1.86 -14.30
CA PHE A 168 -23.22 2.09 -13.17
C PHE A 168 -22.96 0.82 -12.36
N SER A 169 -23.98 0.01 -12.13
CA SER A 169 -23.82 -1.26 -11.38
C SER A 169 -22.83 -2.20 -12.08
N LYS A 170 -22.91 -2.33 -13.43
CA LYS A 170 -21.98 -3.16 -14.19
C LYS A 170 -20.58 -2.57 -14.24
N GLN A 171 -20.45 -1.22 -14.28
CA GLN A 171 -19.16 -0.55 -14.28
C GLN A 171 -18.35 -0.80 -13.00
N GLU A 172 -19.04 -0.98 -11.86
CA GLU A 172 -18.40 -1.16 -10.54
C GLU A 172 -18.42 -2.63 -10.07
N GLU A 173 -19.06 -3.53 -10.82
CA GLU A 173 -19.33 -4.91 -10.38
C GLU A 173 -18.06 -5.68 -10.03
N LYS A 174 -17.05 -5.64 -10.89
CA LYS A 174 -15.81 -6.40 -10.69
C LYS A 174 -15.05 -5.91 -9.48
N LEU A 175 -14.91 -4.59 -9.32
CA LEU A 175 -14.24 -4.00 -8.17
C LEU A 175 -15.03 -4.24 -6.87
N SER A 176 -16.37 -4.20 -6.92
CA SER A 176 -17.21 -4.55 -5.76
C SER A 176 -16.97 -5.99 -5.33
N LYS A 177 -16.92 -6.95 -6.26
CA LYS A 177 -16.61 -8.35 -5.97
C LYS A 177 -15.21 -8.53 -5.38
N CYS A 178 -14.20 -7.83 -5.93
CA CYS A 178 -12.85 -7.82 -5.36
C CYS A 178 -12.86 -7.27 -3.92
N SER A 179 -13.58 -6.18 -3.68
CA SER A 179 -13.68 -5.57 -2.36
C SER A 179 -14.39 -6.46 -1.34
N GLU A 180 -15.47 -7.13 -1.73
CA GLU A 180 -16.19 -8.09 -0.87
C GLU A 180 -15.31 -9.28 -0.49
N LEU A 181 -14.54 -9.80 -1.46
CA LEU A 181 -13.59 -10.88 -1.23
C LEU A 181 -12.45 -10.44 -0.32
N LEU A 182 -11.86 -9.26 -0.55
CA LEU A 182 -10.87 -8.68 0.35
C LEU A 182 -11.43 -8.52 1.76
N GLY A 183 -12.69 -8.04 1.91
CA GLY A 183 -13.33 -7.94 3.21
C GLY A 183 -13.48 -9.28 3.94
N ARG A 184 -13.67 -10.39 3.22
CA ARG A 184 -13.64 -11.74 3.83
C ARG A 184 -12.22 -12.11 4.26
N LEU A 185 -11.22 -11.94 3.37
CA LEU A 185 -9.82 -12.25 3.68
C LEU A 185 -9.31 -11.46 4.90
N LEU A 186 -9.69 -10.20 5.01
CA LEU A 186 -9.35 -9.35 6.15
C LEU A 186 -9.92 -9.89 7.47
N ARG A 187 -11.20 -10.33 7.47
CA ARG A 187 -11.84 -10.90 8.66
C ARG A 187 -11.27 -12.27 9.04
N ASP A 188 -11.08 -13.14 8.03
CA ASP A 188 -10.72 -14.53 8.25
C ASP A 188 -9.22 -14.70 8.56
N TYR A 189 -8.38 -13.89 7.92
CA TYR A 189 -6.91 -13.98 8.05
C TYR A 189 -6.28 -12.81 8.79
N ARG A 190 -7.03 -11.75 9.08
CA ARG A 190 -6.56 -10.55 9.80
C ARG A 190 -5.28 -9.95 9.21
N ILE A 191 -5.12 -10.02 7.89
CA ILE A 191 -4.04 -9.38 7.15
C ILE A 191 -4.25 -7.87 7.11
N THR A 192 -3.17 -7.11 6.88
CA THR A 192 -3.26 -5.68 6.59
C THR A 192 -3.09 -5.46 5.09
N VAL A 193 -3.86 -4.54 4.53
CA VAL A 193 -3.81 -4.21 3.09
C VAL A 193 -3.39 -2.77 2.91
N PHE A 194 -2.38 -2.54 2.05
CA PHE A 194 -2.11 -1.23 1.48
C PHE A 194 -2.37 -1.27 -0.02
N ALA A 195 -3.18 -0.36 -0.51
CA ALA A 195 -3.48 -0.29 -1.93
C ALA A 195 -3.29 1.13 -2.44
N THR A 196 -2.55 1.28 -3.55
CA THR A 196 -2.49 2.57 -4.23
C THR A 196 -3.75 2.79 -5.04
N CYS A 197 -4.14 4.05 -5.15
CA CYS A 197 -5.24 4.50 -5.97
C CYS A 197 -4.81 5.74 -6.77
N HIS A 198 -5.09 5.73 -8.07
CA HIS A 198 -4.89 6.91 -8.90
C HIS A 198 -5.98 7.94 -8.63
N ALA A 199 -5.63 9.23 -8.61
CA ALA A 199 -6.61 10.30 -8.54
C ALA A 199 -7.43 10.34 -9.84
N ILE A 200 -8.73 10.06 -9.72
CA ILE A 200 -9.66 10.08 -10.85
C ILE A 200 -10.29 11.47 -10.89
N ARG A 201 -9.83 12.33 -11.81
CA ARG A 201 -10.43 13.65 -12.01
C ARG A 201 -11.77 13.53 -12.72
N ARG A 202 -12.82 14.09 -12.13
CA ARG A 202 -14.06 14.38 -12.88
C ARG A 202 -13.79 15.59 -13.78
N ILE A 203 -13.85 15.37 -15.09
CA ILE A 203 -13.97 16.48 -16.04
C ILE A 203 -15.40 16.99 -15.93
N HIS A 204 -15.61 18.04 -15.13
CA HIS A 204 -16.87 18.78 -15.21
C HIS A 204 -16.87 19.55 -16.52
N SER A 205 -17.58 19.03 -17.53
CA SER A 205 -17.99 19.79 -18.72
C SER A 205 -19.12 20.75 -18.30
N GLY A 206 -18.74 21.90 -17.77
CA GLY A 206 -19.70 22.93 -17.39
C GLY A 206 -18.99 24.23 -17.11
N LEU A 207 -19.19 25.21 -17.98
CA LEU A 207 -18.84 26.61 -17.85
C LEU A 207 -19.50 27.19 -16.58
N SER A 208 -18.80 27.23 -15.48
CA SER A 208 -19.07 28.18 -14.40
C SER A 208 -17.81 28.37 -13.56
N SER A 209 -17.17 29.50 -13.82
CA SER A 209 -16.14 30.10 -12.99
C SER A 209 -16.74 30.54 -11.66
N SER A 210 -16.51 29.80 -10.58
CA SER A 210 -16.59 30.36 -9.24
C SER A 210 -15.88 29.45 -8.23
N SER A 211 -14.89 30.04 -7.54
CA SER A 211 -14.28 29.65 -6.29
C SER A 211 -13.77 28.19 -6.17
N PHE A 212 -12.50 28.03 -6.44
CA PHE A 212 -11.70 26.86 -6.10
C PHE A 212 -11.66 26.65 -4.58
N SER A 213 -12.53 25.84 -4.05
CA SER A 213 -12.23 25.11 -2.82
C SER A 213 -11.52 23.81 -3.24
N SER A 214 -10.22 23.75 -2.99
CA SER A 214 -9.30 22.66 -3.38
C SER A 214 -9.57 21.30 -2.71
N SER A 215 -10.68 21.11 -2.02
CA SER A 215 -10.94 19.94 -1.20
C SER A 215 -11.85 18.88 -1.82
N ASP A 216 -12.49 19.15 -2.95
CA ASP A 216 -13.52 18.23 -3.50
C ASP A 216 -13.19 17.58 -4.85
N SER A 217 -12.11 18.04 -5.53
CA SER A 217 -11.77 17.58 -6.89
C SER A 217 -10.91 16.34 -6.97
N ASP A 218 -10.33 15.87 -5.87
CA ASP A 218 -9.38 14.75 -5.86
C ASP A 218 -9.87 13.51 -5.10
N ARG A 219 -11.18 13.38 -4.86
CA ARG A 219 -11.71 12.17 -4.23
C ARG A 219 -11.66 10.99 -5.19
N PRO A 220 -11.03 9.87 -4.81
CA PRO A 220 -11.08 8.66 -5.60
C PRO A 220 -12.52 8.12 -5.62
N TYR A 221 -13.14 8.10 -6.79
CA TYR A 221 -14.50 7.59 -6.98
C TYR A 221 -14.48 6.09 -7.25
N LEU A 222 -13.94 5.31 -6.34
CA LEU A 222 -14.07 3.87 -6.37
C LEU A 222 -15.43 3.44 -5.80
N CYS A 223 -15.82 2.17 -6.03
CA CYS A 223 -17.10 1.64 -5.61
C CYS A 223 -17.31 1.76 -4.09
N ARG A 224 -18.59 1.76 -3.68
CA ARG A 224 -18.95 1.89 -2.26
C ARG A 224 -18.35 0.78 -1.40
N SER A 225 -18.33 -0.46 -1.90
CA SER A 225 -17.76 -1.61 -1.19
C SER A 225 -16.29 -1.37 -0.80
N TRP A 226 -15.49 -0.81 -1.73
CA TRP A 226 -14.11 -0.40 -1.43
C TRP A 226 -14.03 0.72 -0.40
N GLN A 227 -14.85 1.76 -0.57
CA GLN A 227 -14.84 2.90 0.35
C GLN A 227 -15.16 2.52 1.79
N HIS A 228 -16.02 1.50 2.00
CA HIS A 228 -16.35 0.97 3.32
C HIS A 228 -15.23 0.12 3.95
N LEU A 229 -14.37 -0.48 3.12
CA LEU A 229 -13.22 -1.24 3.62
C LEU A 229 -12.08 -0.34 4.11
N VAL A 230 -11.92 0.84 3.51
CA VAL A 230 -10.79 1.73 3.79
C VAL A 230 -10.91 2.33 5.20
N THR A 231 -9.94 2.02 6.05
CA THR A 231 -9.84 2.54 7.42
C THR A 231 -8.94 3.77 7.52
N HIS A 232 -7.90 3.82 6.68
CA HIS A 232 -6.96 4.94 6.62
C HIS A 232 -6.74 5.40 5.18
N ARG A 233 -6.61 6.70 5.00
CA ARG A 233 -6.21 7.30 3.71
C ARG A 233 -4.94 8.10 3.84
N LEU A 234 -3.98 7.79 3.00
CA LEU A 234 -2.73 8.50 2.83
C LEU A 234 -2.81 9.30 1.54
N LEU A 235 -3.11 10.59 1.63
CA LEU A 235 -3.15 11.48 0.48
C LEU A 235 -1.73 11.98 0.19
N CYS A 236 -1.16 11.49 -0.92
CA CYS A 236 0.16 11.88 -1.38
C CYS A 236 0.09 13.10 -2.30
N SER A 237 0.93 14.07 -2.07
CA SER A 237 1.07 15.26 -2.89
C SER A 237 2.54 15.60 -3.10
N ARG A 238 2.80 16.36 -4.16
CA ARG A 238 4.14 16.86 -4.48
C ARG A 238 4.20 18.34 -4.12
N GLN A 239 5.20 18.73 -3.33
CA GLN A 239 5.42 20.15 -3.05
C GLN A 239 5.96 20.86 -4.28
N ALA A 240 5.38 22.03 -4.58
CA ALA A 240 5.94 22.90 -5.59
C ALA A 240 7.30 23.44 -5.11
N SER A 241 8.33 23.39 -5.98
CA SER A 241 9.63 23.97 -5.68
C SER A 241 9.48 25.46 -5.46
N THR A 242 9.70 25.94 -4.24
CA THR A 242 9.71 27.39 -3.95
C THR A 242 10.94 28.02 -4.59
N ALA A 243 10.75 29.13 -5.30
CA ALA A 243 11.79 29.83 -6.08
C ALA A 243 12.96 30.42 -5.26
N GLY A 244 12.96 30.26 -3.92
CA GLY A 244 13.90 30.92 -3.00
C GLY A 244 14.94 30.01 -2.31
N GLY A 245 14.97 28.71 -2.57
CA GLY A 245 15.89 27.78 -1.91
C GLY A 245 17.30 27.74 -2.53
N SER A 246 18.31 27.27 -1.76
CA SER A 246 19.67 27.01 -2.25
C SER A 246 19.64 26.01 -3.43
N LYS A 247 20.72 26.00 -4.27
CA LYS A 247 20.81 25.10 -5.44
C LYS A 247 20.60 23.62 -5.05
N GLU A 248 21.08 23.19 -3.90
CA GLU A 248 20.93 21.82 -3.38
C GLU A 248 19.51 21.50 -2.94
N GLN A 249 18.77 22.46 -2.35
CA GLN A 249 17.35 22.29 -1.98
C GLN A 249 16.43 22.24 -3.21
N ARG A 250 16.81 22.90 -4.32
CA ARG A 250 16.06 22.84 -5.59
C ARG A 250 16.15 21.47 -6.28
N MET A 251 17.14 20.64 -5.97
CA MET A 251 17.32 19.31 -6.57
C MET A 251 16.53 18.21 -5.85
N ARG A 252 16.11 18.40 -4.61
CA ARG A 252 15.36 17.40 -3.86
C ARG A 252 13.86 17.63 -3.94
N GLN A 253 13.18 16.74 -4.66
CA GLN A 253 11.72 16.75 -4.72
C GLN A 253 11.17 16.29 -3.38
N ILE A 254 10.38 17.13 -2.72
CA ILE A 254 9.69 16.82 -1.46
C ILE A 254 8.27 16.37 -1.77
N PHE A 255 7.87 15.29 -1.15
CA PHE A 255 6.52 14.76 -1.16
C PHE A 255 5.90 14.92 0.22
N THR A 256 4.60 15.15 0.27
CA THR A 256 3.85 15.26 1.52
C THR A 256 2.76 14.19 1.54
N VAL A 257 2.63 13.51 2.67
CA VAL A 257 1.58 12.54 2.93
C VAL A 257 0.70 13.07 4.04
N HIS A 258 -0.59 13.15 3.76
CA HIS A 258 -1.61 13.52 4.73
C HIS A 258 -2.42 12.28 5.09
N CYS A 259 -2.28 11.79 6.31
CA CYS A 259 -3.04 10.65 6.82
C CYS A 259 -4.35 11.13 7.44
N SER A 260 -5.44 10.46 7.08
CA SER A 260 -6.75 10.59 7.75
C SER A 260 -7.27 9.19 8.09
N SER A 261 -7.79 9.02 9.32
CA SER A 261 -8.43 7.77 9.76
C SER A 261 -9.94 7.93 9.74
N SER A 262 -10.64 6.88 9.33
CA SER A 262 -12.11 6.77 9.43
C SER A 262 -12.54 6.14 10.74
N THR A 263 -11.60 5.52 11.48
CA THR A 263 -11.84 4.83 12.74
C THR A 263 -11.43 5.73 13.92
N GLY A 264 -12.37 6.08 14.80
CA GLY A 264 -12.11 6.83 16.03
C GLY A 264 -12.15 8.36 15.91
N THR A 265 -11.45 9.05 16.80
CA THR A 265 -11.28 10.51 16.74
C THR A 265 -10.62 10.87 15.40
N LYS A 266 -11.12 11.91 14.71
CA LYS A 266 -10.58 12.42 13.44
C LYS A 266 -9.13 12.91 13.62
N ALA A 267 -8.22 11.98 13.86
CA ALA A 267 -6.80 12.27 14.00
C ALA A 267 -6.19 12.39 12.60
N HIS A 268 -5.48 13.47 12.39
CA HIS A 268 -4.74 13.72 11.15
C HIS A 268 -3.25 13.77 11.44
N ARG A 269 -2.45 13.25 10.51
CA ARG A 269 -1.00 13.41 10.54
C ARG A 269 -0.51 13.85 9.17
N ILE A 270 0.44 14.77 9.18
CA ILE A 270 1.13 15.22 7.98
C ILE A 270 2.60 14.86 8.15
N SER A 271 3.15 14.22 7.13
CA SER A 271 4.56 13.84 7.07
C SER A 271 5.12 14.21 5.71
N SER A 272 6.39 14.55 5.68
CA SER A 272 7.08 14.84 4.42
C SER A 272 8.23 13.87 4.23
N PHE A 273 8.51 13.53 2.97
CA PHE A 273 9.62 12.66 2.60
C PHE A 273 10.23 13.09 1.27
N HIS A 274 11.43 12.64 1.04
CA HIS A 274 12.07 12.69 -0.28
C HIS A 274 12.53 11.28 -0.68
N VAL A 275 12.74 11.09 -1.97
CA VAL A 275 13.19 9.81 -2.53
C VAL A 275 14.68 9.92 -2.82
N THR A 276 15.43 8.94 -2.33
CA THR A 276 16.88 8.80 -2.52
C THR A 276 17.19 7.45 -3.18
N ASP A 277 18.46 7.19 -3.46
CA ASP A 277 18.88 5.86 -3.94
C ASP A 277 18.56 4.75 -2.93
N GLY A 278 18.61 5.05 -1.62
CA GLY A 278 18.22 4.16 -0.52
C GLY A 278 16.71 4.10 -0.24
N GLY A 279 15.87 4.69 -1.11
CA GLY A 279 14.42 4.71 -0.98
C GLY A 279 13.88 5.99 -0.33
N VAL A 280 12.78 5.86 0.40
CA VAL A 280 12.11 6.98 1.09
C VAL A 280 12.85 7.34 2.37
N ASP A 281 13.17 8.63 2.50
CA ASP A 281 13.69 9.25 3.72
C ASP A 281 12.71 10.34 4.18
N PHE A 282 12.17 10.19 5.40
CA PHE A 282 11.27 11.17 6.00
C PHE A 282 12.04 12.36 6.57
N THR A 283 11.47 13.56 6.41
CA THR A 283 12.05 14.83 6.89
C THR A 283 11.37 15.29 8.16
#